data_782ea584257a16745e3d110ed5020886
#
_entry.id   782ea584257a16745e3d110ed5020886
#
_cell.length_a   1.000
_cell.length_b   1.000
_cell.length_c   1.000
_cell.angle_alpha   90.00
_cell.angle_beta   90.00
_cell.angle_gamma   90.00
#
_symmetry.space_group_name_H-M   'P 1'
#
loop_
_entity.id
_entity.type
_entity.pdbx_description
1 polymer ?
#
loop_
_entity_poly.entity_id
_entity_poly.type
_entity_poly.pdbx_seq_one_letter_code
_entity_poly.pdbx_strand_id
1 'polypeptide(L)'
;MIPEIHHILYATDLSQNARFAFSYTASLANRYNAQITILHVLEELSPTTMLLIGDIVGEKRWSSLRSEKEQEVIASIQKRLEDFTATFCRETPQCPFTVNQIIVETGHPVGRIIATAEKIDADMIVMGS
;
A
#
# COMPACT_ATOMS: atom_id res chain seq x y z
N MET A 1 3.50 19.69 -24.36
CA MET A 1 2.27 19.04 -23.86
C MET A 1 2.32 18.99 -22.34
N ILE A 2 1.27 19.44 -21.67
CA ILE A 2 1.18 19.38 -20.22
C ILE A 2 0.38 18.12 -19.86
N PRO A 3 0.95 17.16 -19.13
CA PRO A 3 0.22 15.94 -18.76
C PRO A 3 -0.89 16.26 -17.78
N GLU A 4 -2.00 15.57 -17.93
CA GLU A 4 -3.11 15.64 -16.97
C GLU A 4 -2.92 14.57 -15.89
N ILE A 5 -3.27 14.92 -14.66
CA ILE A 5 -3.13 14.00 -13.53
C ILE A 5 -4.51 13.48 -13.16
N HIS A 6 -4.77 12.21 -13.48
CA HIS A 6 -6.04 11.55 -13.22
C HIS A 6 -5.94 10.47 -12.15
N HIS A 7 -4.75 9.92 -11.93
CA HIS A 7 -4.57 8.79 -11.04
C HIS A 7 -3.26 8.91 -10.27
N ILE A 8 -3.35 8.91 -8.95
CA ILE A 8 -2.21 9.00 -8.04
C ILE A 8 -2.05 7.68 -7.32
N LEU A 9 -0.85 7.12 -7.34
CA LEU A 9 -0.49 5.97 -6.52
C LEU A 9 0.17 6.47 -5.25
N TYR A 10 -0.45 6.20 -4.10
CA TYR A 10 0.11 6.49 -2.79
C TYR A 10 0.68 5.20 -2.21
N ALA A 11 2.00 5.13 -2.09
CA ALA A 11 2.69 3.98 -1.53
C ALA A 11 3.07 4.28 -0.07
N THR A 12 2.62 3.44 0.84
CA THR A 12 2.81 3.66 2.27
C THR A 12 3.59 2.51 2.91
N ASP A 13 4.50 2.85 3.82
CA ASP A 13 5.17 1.89 4.70
C ASP A 13 4.50 1.83 6.08
N LEU A 14 3.35 2.45 6.24
CA LEU A 14 2.56 2.55 7.47
C LEU A 14 3.21 3.40 8.55
N SER A 15 4.31 4.08 8.23
CA SER A 15 4.99 4.98 9.18
C SER A 15 4.20 6.26 9.40
N GLN A 16 4.58 7.02 10.43
CA GLN A 16 4.01 8.32 10.69
C GLN A 16 4.30 9.30 9.54
N ASN A 17 5.50 9.22 8.97
CA ASN A 17 5.86 10.04 7.81
C ASN A 17 4.97 9.73 6.60
N ALA A 18 4.67 8.45 6.37
CA ALA A 18 3.76 8.05 5.30
C ALA A 18 2.35 8.59 5.54
N ARG A 19 1.87 8.54 6.78
CA ARG A 19 0.55 9.12 7.12
C ARG A 19 0.51 10.62 6.86
N PHE A 20 1.59 11.32 7.20
CA PHE A 20 1.71 12.74 6.91
C PHE A 20 1.70 13.01 5.40
N ALA A 21 2.38 12.16 4.62
CA ALA A 21 2.40 12.27 3.16
C ALA A 21 1.00 12.08 2.55
N PHE A 22 0.09 11.36 3.23
CA PHE A 22 -1.28 11.21 2.73
C PHE A 22 -2.03 12.53 2.65
N SER A 23 -1.77 13.47 3.56
CA SER A 23 -2.40 14.79 3.48
C SER A 23 -2.02 15.53 2.20
N TYR A 24 -0.78 15.38 1.74
CA TYR A 24 -0.35 15.92 0.46
C TYR A 24 -1.00 15.19 -0.71
N THR A 25 -1.13 13.88 -0.60
CA THR A 25 -1.82 13.08 -1.63
C THR A 25 -3.27 13.51 -1.77
N ALA A 26 -3.96 13.71 -0.66
CA ALA A 26 -5.35 14.17 -0.67
C ALA A 26 -5.47 15.58 -1.26
N SER A 27 -4.54 16.46 -0.95
CA SER A 27 -4.49 17.82 -1.49
C SER A 27 -4.29 17.81 -3.00
N LEU A 28 -3.37 16.99 -3.49
CA LEU A 28 -3.11 16.85 -4.93
C LEU A 28 -4.31 16.23 -5.65
N ALA A 29 -4.91 15.19 -5.06
CA ALA A 29 -6.09 14.57 -5.64
C ALA A 29 -7.26 15.55 -5.75
N ASN A 30 -7.45 16.39 -4.72
CA ASN A 30 -8.48 17.43 -4.76
C ASN A 30 -8.19 18.45 -5.86
N ARG A 31 -6.95 18.91 -5.95
CA ARG A 31 -6.54 19.93 -6.92
C ARG A 31 -6.72 19.49 -8.37
N TYR A 32 -6.38 18.23 -8.66
CA TYR A 32 -6.45 17.69 -10.02
C TYR A 32 -7.72 16.88 -10.29
N ASN A 33 -8.59 16.74 -9.31
CA ASN A 33 -9.75 15.85 -9.39
C ASN A 33 -9.32 14.43 -9.76
N ALA A 34 -8.27 13.95 -9.10
CA ALA A 34 -7.66 12.65 -9.37
C ALA A 34 -8.14 11.58 -8.40
N GLN A 35 -8.09 10.34 -8.85
CA GLN A 35 -8.36 9.18 -8.00
C GLN A 35 -7.07 8.74 -7.32
N ILE A 36 -7.21 8.13 -6.14
CA ILE A 36 -6.09 7.61 -5.35
C ILE A 36 -6.18 6.09 -5.29
N THR A 37 -5.06 5.43 -5.58
CA THR A 37 -4.86 4.02 -5.23
C THR A 37 -3.81 3.96 -4.13
N ILE A 38 -4.11 3.23 -3.06
CA ILE A 38 -3.20 3.05 -1.94
C ILE A 38 -2.53 1.69 -2.08
N LEU A 39 -1.21 1.66 -1.92
CA LEU A 39 -0.43 0.43 -1.97
C LEU A 39 0.44 0.30 -0.73
N HIS A 40 0.40 -0.84 -0.09
CA HIS A 40 1.38 -1.26 0.90
C HIS A 40 2.00 -2.58 0.46
N VAL A 41 3.33 -2.66 0.50
CA VAL A 41 4.06 -3.87 0.14
C VAL A 41 4.69 -4.47 1.39
N LEU A 42 4.26 -5.70 1.72
CA LEU A 42 4.88 -6.50 2.77
C LEU A 42 6.17 -7.09 2.22
N GLU A 43 7.29 -6.81 2.89
CA GLU A 43 8.55 -7.39 2.48
C GLU A 43 8.58 -8.89 2.76
N GLU A 44 9.10 -9.65 1.80
CA GLU A 44 9.31 -11.08 1.99
C GLU A 44 10.49 -11.32 2.92
N LEU A 45 10.42 -12.45 3.66
CA LEU A 45 11.56 -12.92 4.42
C LEU A 45 12.71 -13.25 3.46
N SER A 46 13.95 -13.03 3.90
CA SER A 46 15.11 -13.40 3.08
C SER A 46 15.13 -14.90 2.82
N PRO A 47 15.67 -15.34 1.66
CA PRO A 47 15.78 -16.78 1.39
C PRO A 47 16.50 -17.55 2.49
N THR A 48 17.54 -16.97 3.08
CA THR A 48 18.28 -17.59 4.18
C THR A 48 17.39 -17.82 5.40
N THR A 49 16.61 -16.81 5.79
CA THR A 49 15.68 -16.90 6.92
C THR A 49 14.62 -17.95 6.66
N MET A 50 14.10 -18.02 5.44
CA MET A 50 13.10 -18.99 5.05
C MET A 50 13.63 -20.43 5.15
N LEU A 51 14.87 -20.66 4.71
CA LEU A 51 15.53 -21.97 4.82
C LEU A 51 15.72 -22.38 6.27
N LEU A 52 16.17 -21.46 7.12
CA LEU A 52 16.40 -21.76 8.54
C LEU A 52 15.09 -22.14 9.25
N ILE A 53 14.01 -21.43 8.98
CA ILE A 53 12.71 -21.72 9.58
C ILE A 53 12.18 -23.05 9.06
N GLY A 54 12.31 -23.30 7.75
CA GLY A 54 11.89 -24.56 7.14
C GLY A 54 12.59 -25.77 7.74
N ASP A 55 13.90 -25.66 8.03
CA ASP A 55 14.69 -26.72 8.67
C ASP A 55 14.22 -27.00 10.10
N ILE A 56 13.79 -25.98 10.83
CA ILE A 56 13.34 -26.12 12.22
C ILE A 56 11.94 -26.74 12.30
N VAL A 57 10.99 -26.28 11.50
CA VAL A 57 9.56 -26.66 11.62
C VAL A 57 9.08 -27.63 10.54
N GLY A 58 9.88 -27.88 9.51
CA GLY A 58 9.50 -28.68 8.34
C GLY A 58 8.83 -27.83 7.26
N GLU A 59 9.14 -28.14 6.00
CA GLU A 59 8.72 -27.31 4.87
C GLU A 59 7.20 -27.22 4.70
N LYS A 60 6.49 -28.33 4.82
CA LYS A 60 5.03 -28.34 4.64
C LYS A 60 4.33 -27.53 5.72
N ARG A 61 4.75 -27.74 6.97
CA ARG A 61 4.17 -27.02 8.09
C ARG A 61 4.48 -25.51 8.01
N TRP A 62 5.73 -25.18 7.64
CA TRP A 62 6.15 -23.80 7.47
C TRP A 62 5.35 -23.10 6.36
N SER A 63 5.19 -23.75 5.21
CA SER A 63 4.42 -23.18 4.09
C SER A 63 2.97 -22.90 4.48
N SER A 64 2.35 -23.84 5.20
CA SER A 64 0.97 -23.69 5.67
C SER A 64 0.83 -22.53 6.67
N LEU A 65 1.71 -22.50 7.70
CA LEU A 65 1.69 -21.44 8.71
C LEU A 65 1.98 -20.07 8.09
N ARG A 66 2.93 -20.01 7.18
CA ARG A 66 3.31 -18.78 6.50
C ARG A 66 2.14 -18.21 5.68
N SER A 67 1.45 -19.07 4.93
CA SER A 67 0.30 -18.64 4.13
C SER A 67 -0.84 -18.10 4.98
N GLU A 68 -1.19 -18.79 6.07
CA GLU A 68 -2.23 -18.34 7.00
C GLU A 68 -1.85 -17.01 7.65
N LYS A 69 -0.62 -16.90 8.14
CA LYS A 69 -0.12 -15.70 8.79
C LYS A 69 -0.09 -14.50 7.84
N GLU A 70 0.38 -14.73 6.63
CA GLU A 70 0.44 -13.70 5.60
C GLU A 70 -0.94 -13.15 5.28
N GLN A 71 -1.95 -14.02 5.11
CA GLN A 71 -3.32 -13.59 4.84
C GLN A 71 -3.91 -12.82 6.00
N GLU A 72 -3.66 -13.22 7.25
CA GLU A 72 -4.10 -12.48 8.43
C GLU A 72 -3.50 -11.09 8.50
N VAL A 73 -2.20 -10.97 8.22
CA VAL A 73 -1.49 -9.69 8.23
C VAL A 73 -2.01 -8.79 7.12
N ILE A 74 -2.19 -9.33 5.92
CA ILE A 74 -2.74 -8.57 4.79
C ILE A 74 -4.13 -8.03 5.13
N ALA A 75 -5.01 -8.87 5.67
CA ALA A 75 -6.36 -8.44 6.06
C ALA A 75 -6.34 -7.36 7.13
N SER A 76 -5.44 -7.49 8.11
CA SER A 76 -5.27 -6.49 9.18
C SER A 76 -4.80 -5.14 8.62
N ILE A 77 -3.83 -5.14 7.72
CA ILE A 77 -3.31 -3.92 7.10
C ILE A 77 -4.38 -3.28 6.21
N GLN A 78 -5.10 -4.10 5.44
CA GLN A 78 -6.20 -3.64 4.60
C GLN A 78 -7.21 -2.86 5.44
N LYS A 79 -7.61 -3.43 6.57
CA LYS A 79 -8.58 -2.80 7.47
C LYS A 79 -8.02 -1.50 8.07
N ARG A 80 -6.76 -1.50 8.49
CA ARG A 80 -6.11 -0.30 9.04
C ARG A 80 -6.12 0.85 8.03
N LEU A 81 -5.84 0.56 6.77
CA LEU A 81 -5.84 1.56 5.72
C LEU A 81 -7.24 2.05 5.41
N GLU A 82 -8.23 1.15 5.38
CA GLU A 82 -9.63 1.53 5.22
C GLU A 82 -10.09 2.45 6.35
N ASP A 83 -9.80 2.09 7.59
CA ASP A 83 -10.15 2.89 8.76
C ASP A 83 -9.44 4.25 8.74
N PHE A 84 -8.17 4.27 8.37
CA PHE A 84 -7.39 5.51 8.27
C PHE A 84 -8.00 6.47 7.25
N THR A 85 -8.32 5.97 6.06
CA THR A 85 -8.89 6.82 5.00
C THR A 85 -10.30 7.29 5.35
N ALA A 86 -11.10 6.43 5.98
CA ALA A 86 -12.44 6.81 6.44
C ALA A 86 -12.39 7.89 7.51
N THR A 87 -11.46 7.76 8.47
CA THR A 87 -11.27 8.76 9.52
C THR A 87 -10.77 10.08 8.94
N PHE A 88 -9.80 10.01 8.05
CA PHE A 88 -9.26 11.20 7.39
C PHE A 88 -10.37 11.93 6.61
N CYS A 89 -11.20 11.20 5.91
CA CYS A 89 -12.32 11.75 5.16
C CYS A 89 -13.32 12.47 6.07
N ARG A 90 -13.68 11.85 7.20
CA ARG A 90 -14.63 12.45 8.16
C ARG A 90 -14.09 13.73 8.79
N GLU A 91 -12.78 13.80 9.02
CA GLU A 91 -12.14 14.97 9.62
C GLU A 91 -11.90 16.10 8.62
N THR A 92 -12.07 15.82 7.32
CA THR A 92 -11.84 16.80 6.26
C THR A 92 -13.19 17.30 5.74
N PRO A 93 -13.44 18.62 5.72
CA PRO A 93 -14.72 19.16 5.19
C PRO A 93 -14.95 18.70 3.75
N GLN A 94 -16.14 18.14 3.49
CA GLN A 94 -16.60 17.70 2.16
C GLN A 94 -15.79 16.57 1.53
N CYS A 95 -14.89 15.93 2.27
CA CYS A 95 -14.05 14.84 1.80
C CYS A 95 -13.63 14.99 0.32
N PRO A 96 -12.63 15.82 0.03
CA PRO A 96 -12.32 16.25 -1.33
C PRO A 96 -11.56 15.22 -2.19
N PHE A 97 -11.48 13.97 -1.76
CA PHE A 97 -10.73 12.95 -2.47
C PHE A 97 -11.51 11.64 -2.55
N THR A 98 -11.18 10.83 -3.54
CA THR A 98 -11.74 9.49 -3.73
C THR A 98 -10.62 8.47 -3.70
N VAL A 99 -10.74 7.46 -2.82
CA VAL A 99 -9.85 6.31 -2.83
C VAL A 99 -10.50 5.23 -3.69
N ASN A 100 -9.89 4.96 -4.83
CA ASN A 100 -10.40 3.99 -5.80
C ASN A 100 -10.17 2.56 -5.33
N GLN A 101 -8.97 2.28 -4.78
CA GLN A 101 -8.58 0.93 -4.42
C GLN A 101 -7.49 0.97 -3.35
N ILE A 102 -7.51 -0.04 -2.46
CA ILE A 102 -6.45 -0.28 -1.49
C ILE A 102 -5.85 -1.65 -1.81
N ILE A 103 -4.56 -1.69 -2.10
CA ILE A 103 -3.84 -2.90 -2.48
C ILE A 103 -2.79 -3.21 -1.41
N VAL A 104 -2.80 -4.43 -0.90
CA VAL A 104 -1.77 -4.93 0.02
C VAL A 104 -1.17 -6.18 -0.62
N GLU A 105 0.10 -6.13 -0.96
CA GLU A 105 0.81 -7.20 -1.64
C GLU A 105 2.10 -7.56 -0.90
N THR A 106 2.59 -8.76 -1.13
CA THR A 106 3.89 -9.23 -0.63
C THR A 106 4.91 -9.19 -1.75
N GLY A 107 6.12 -8.74 -1.45
CA GLY A 107 7.20 -8.73 -2.42
C GLY A 107 8.27 -7.71 -2.10
N HIS A 108 9.02 -7.33 -3.12
CA HIS A 108 10.03 -6.30 -3.01
C HIS A 108 9.39 -4.93 -3.24
N PRO A 109 9.48 -3.99 -2.28
CA PRO A 109 8.75 -2.72 -2.38
C PRO A 109 8.99 -1.95 -3.67
N VAL A 110 10.23 -1.77 -4.07
CA VAL A 110 10.57 -0.98 -5.26
C VAL A 110 9.94 -1.58 -6.51
N GLY A 111 10.14 -2.87 -6.73
CA GLY A 111 9.60 -3.56 -7.90
C GLY A 111 8.08 -3.55 -7.92
N ARG A 112 7.45 -3.76 -6.78
CA ARG A 112 5.98 -3.78 -6.68
C ARG A 112 5.35 -2.41 -6.89
N ILE A 113 5.99 -1.36 -6.37
CA ILE A 113 5.51 0.01 -6.57
C ILE A 113 5.53 0.37 -8.05
N ILE A 114 6.64 0.09 -8.72
CA ILE A 114 6.78 0.38 -10.15
C ILE A 114 5.78 -0.45 -10.97
N ALA A 115 5.67 -1.74 -10.70
CA ALA A 115 4.75 -2.63 -11.42
C ALA A 115 3.30 -2.19 -11.22
N THR A 116 2.92 -1.80 -10.00
CA THR A 116 1.57 -1.33 -9.72
C THR A 116 1.30 -0.01 -10.44
N ALA A 117 2.26 0.93 -10.41
CA ALA A 117 2.11 2.20 -11.10
C ALA A 117 1.86 2.01 -12.59
N GLU A 118 2.58 1.09 -13.21
CA GLU A 118 2.38 0.75 -14.63
C GLU A 118 1.02 0.10 -14.86
N LYS A 119 0.64 -0.85 -14.00
CA LYS A 119 -0.61 -1.60 -14.13
C LYS A 119 -1.84 -0.71 -14.05
N ILE A 120 -1.85 0.26 -13.13
CA ILE A 120 -2.99 1.16 -12.95
C ILE A 120 -2.87 2.44 -13.77
N ASP A 121 -1.80 2.56 -14.54
CA ASP A 121 -1.53 3.76 -15.36
C ASP A 121 -1.51 5.02 -14.50
N ALA A 122 -0.74 4.97 -13.40
CA ALA A 122 -0.62 6.10 -12.48
C ALA A 122 0.15 7.24 -13.12
N ASP A 123 -0.34 8.45 -12.93
CA ASP A 123 0.32 9.66 -13.42
C ASP A 123 1.37 10.18 -12.43
N MET A 124 1.23 9.82 -11.17
CA MET A 124 2.09 10.31 -10.08
C MET A 124 2.17 9.27 -8.98
N ILE A 125 3.34 9.15 -8.38
CA ILE A 125 3.56 8.33 -7.17
C ILE A 125 3.91 9.27 -6.02
N VAL A 126 3.20 9.12 -4.90
CA VAL A 126 3.50 9.84 -3.66
C VAL A 126 3.88 8.84 -2.59
N MET A 127 4.98 9.12 -1.89
CA MET A 127 5.46 8.25 -0.81
C MET A 127 6.13 9.12 0.26
N GLY A 128 6.03 8.66 1.51
CA GLY A 128 6.74 9.26 2.64
C GLY A 128 8.03 8.50 2.92
N SER A 129 9.02 9.20 3.40
CA SER A 129 10.29 8.58 3.79
C SER A 129 10.61 8.84 5.26
#